data_9b80445ab1d88bb203f13a6cd03e01fc
#
_entry.id   9b80445ab1d88bb203f13a6cd03e01fc
#
_cell.length_a   1.000
_cell.length_b   1.000
_cell.length_c   1.000
_cell.angle_alpha   90.00
_cell.angle_beta   90.00
_cell.angle_gamma   90.00
#
_symmetry.space_group_name_H-M   'P 1'
#
loop_
_entity.id
_entity.type
_entity.pdbx_description
1 polymer ?
#
loop_
_entity_poly.entity_id
_entity_poly.type
_entity_poly.pdbx_seq_one_letter_code
_entity_poly.pdbx_strand_id
1 'polypeptide(L)'
;HGYDTRDFRLVDRRLGTNEDFAHFVQLCHENGIRVVVDGVFNHTGREFFAFQDIREKREASPYKDWYRGVNFGWGSPLGDPFGYEAWQGHFELPCLNLWNPDVRQYLFDSIRFWVDNFDIDGIRLDCANVLDFGFMKELREKTSAMKPDFWLMGEVIHGEYSRWVNPE
;
A
#
# COMPACT_ATOMS: atom_id res chain seq x y z
N HIS A 1 5.75 11.64 8.58
CA HIS A 1 4.32 11.39 8.42
C HIS A 1 3.99 9.88 8.41
N GLY A 2 4.87 9.03 7.92
CA GLY A 2 4.67 7.57 7.92
C GLY A 2 3.96 7.00 6.69
N TYR A 3 3.63 7.83 5.69
CA TYR A 3 2.97 7.39 4.46
C TYR A 3 3.96 7.10 3.31
N ASP A 4 5.24 7.20 3.56
CA ASP A 4 6.35 6.86 2.66
C ASP A 4 6.85 5.43 2.93
N THR A 5 5.99 4.45 2.70
CA THR A 5 6.22 3.06 3.05
C THR A 5 7.52 2.54 2.48
N ARG A 6 8.40 2.06 3.36
CA ARG A 6 9.67 1.43 3.02
C ARG A 6 9.54 -0.10 2.89
N ASP A 7 8.74 -0.71 3.77
CA ASP A 7 8.49 -2.15 3.80
C ASP A 7 7.10 -2.40 4.37
N PHE A 8 6.23 -3.05 3.58
CA PHE A 8 4.86 -3.36 4.00
C PHE A 8 4.77 -4.43 5.10
N ARG A 9 5.84 -5.17 5.36
CA ARG A 9 5.85 -6.29 6.31
C ARG A 9 6.63 -6.01 7.59
N LEU A 10 7.06 -4.76 7.77
CA LEU A 10 7.87 -4.35 8.90
C LEU A 10 7.27 -3.14 9.60
N VAL A 11 7.02 -3.27 10.89
CA VAL A 11 6.60 -2.15 11.74
C VAL A 11 7.72 -1.12 11.86
N ASP A 12 7.36 0.16 11.90
CA ASP A 12 8.34 1.23 12.12
C ASP A 12 9.04 1.03 13.47
N ARG A 13 10.34 0.87 13.44
CA ARG A 13 11.19 0.64 14.63
C ARG A 13 11.01 1.67 15.75
N ARG A 14 10.49 2.86 15.43
CA ARG A 14 10.17 3.89 16.43
C ARG A 14 8.95 3.53 17.27
N LEU A 15 8.10 2.63 16.76
CA LEU A 15 6.88 2.16 17.42
C LEU A 15 7.07 0.78 18.09
N GLY A 16 8.12 0.05 17.68
CA GLY A 16 8.40 -1.29 18.20
C GLY A 16 8.77 -2.29 17.10
N THR A 17 8.53 -3.54 17.40
CA THR A 17 8.77 -4.67 16.49
C THR A 17 7.47 -5.24 15.94
N ASN A 18 7.54 -6.18 15.01
CA ASN A 18 6.38 -6.94 14.55
C ASN A 18 5.72 -7.73 15.69
N GLU A 19 6.51 -8.26 16.60
CA GLU A 19 6.05 -8.99 17.79
C GLU A 19 5.31 -8.06 18.75
N ASP A 20 5.80 -6.85 18.96
CA ASP A 20 5.13 -5.84 19.79
C ASP A 20 3.77 -5.47 19.19
N PHE A 21 3.68 -5.33 17.87
CA PHE A 21 2.42 -5.03 17.19
C PHE A 21 1.44 -6.20 17.25
N ALA A 22 1.90 -7.44 17.04
CA ALA A 22 1.06 -8.63 17.21
C ALA A 22 0.50 -8.73 18.64
N HIS A 23 1.34 -8.48 19.64
CA HIS A 23 0.92 -8.45 21.04
C HIS A 23 -0.09 -7.33 21.32
N PHE A 24 0.13 -6.14 20.76
CA PHE A 24 -0.83 -5.03 20.85
C PHE A 24 -2.21 -5.41 20.29
N VAL A 25 -2.25 -6.04 19.10
CA VAL A 25 -3.52 -6.51 18.51
C VAL A 25 -4.20 -7.56 19.38
N GLN A 26 -3.44 -8.50 19.92
CA GLN A 26 -3.97 -9.49 20.87
C GLN A 26 -4.62 -8.82 22.08
N LEU A 27 -3.94 -7.86 22.71
CA LEU A 27 -4.50 -7.11 23.84
C LEU A 27 -5.77 -6.33 23.46
N CYS A 28 -5.82 -5.76 22.27
CA CYS A 28 -7.03 -5.13 21.74
C CYS A 28 -8.20 -6.12 21.68
N HIS A 29 -7.97 -7.31 21.10
CA HIS A 29 -8.98 -8.35 20.96
C HIS A 29 -9.48 -8.86 22.33
N GLU A 30 -8.60 -9.06 23.31
CA GLU A 30 -8.95 -9.45 24.68
C GLU A 30 -9.88 -8.43 25.36
N ASN A 31 -9.85 -7.18 24.92
CA ASN A 31 -10.70 -6.09 25.38
C ASN A 31 -11.86 -5.76 24.43
N GLY A 32 -12.15 -6.60 23.42
CA GLY A 32 -13.25 -6.41 22.48
C GLY A 32 -13.02 -5.28 21.47
N ILE A 33 -11.76 -4.87 21.24
CA ILE A 33 -11.37 -3.81 20.32
C ILE A 33 -10.84 -4.44 19.02
N ARG A 34 -11.40 -4.05 17.89
CA ARG A 34 -10.87 -4.43 16.57
C ARG A 34 -9.80 -3.46 16.10
N VAL A 35 -8.82 -3.96 15.33
CA VAL A 35 -7.68 -3.18 14.85
C VAL A 35 -7.75 -3.03 13.33
N VAL A 36 -7.80 -1.79 12.88
CA VAL A 36 -7.77 -1.40 11.46
C VAL A 36 -6.48 -0.65 11.20
N VAL A 37 -5.75 -1.07 10.16
CA VAL A 37 -4.47 -0.45 9.78
C VAL A 37 -4.61 0.38 8.51
N ASP A 38 -3.73 1.37 8.34
CA ASP A 38 -3.65 2.12 7.09
C ASP A 38 -3.05 1.28 5.97
N GLY A 39 -3.78 1.16 4.86
CA GLY A 39 -3.33 0.58 3.61
C GLY A 39 -2.91 1.66 2.63
N VAL A 40 -1.62 1.96 2.56
CA VAL A 40 -1.03 2.95 1.65
C VAL A 40 -0.64 2.24 0.36
N PHE A 41 -1.58 2.07 -0.58
CA PHE A 41 -1.38 1.26 -1.78
C PHE A 41 -1.22 2.07 -3.07
N ASN A 42 -1.49 3.39 -3.02
CA ASN A 42 -1.30 4.26 -4.18
C ASN A 42 0.18 4.53 -4.49
N HIS A 43 1.03 4.55 -3.48
CA HIS A 43 2.45 4.92 -3.61
C HIS A 43 3.30 4.21 -2.55
N THR A 44 4.61 4.30 -2.70
CA THR A 44 5.59 3.88 -1.68
C THR A 44 6.49 5.06 -1.32
N GLY A 45 7.36 4.87 -0.34
CA GLY A 45 8.54 5.71 -0.19
C GLY A 45 9.63 5.35 -1.22
N ARG A 46 10.59 6.24 -1.42
CA ARG A 46 11.73 6.00 -2.32
C ARG A 46 12.71 4.94 -1.79
N GLU A 47 12.64 4.61 -0.49
CA GLU A 47 13.43 3.55 0.15
C GLU A 47 12.83 2.13 -0.05
N PHE A 48 11.68 2.03 -0.70
CA PHE A 48 11.07 0.73 -1.02
C PHE A 48 11.96 -0.06 -1.99
N PHE A 49 12.10 -1.36 -1.76
CA PHE A 49 13.07 -2.21 -2.48
C PHE A 49 12.97 -2.13 -4.01
N ALA A 50 11.75 -2.13 -4.54
CA ALA A 50 11.54 -2.09 -5.98
C ALA A 50 11.99 -0.74 -6.58
N PHE A 51 11.74 0.36 -5.88
CA PHE A 51 12.20 1.68 -6.31
C PHE A 51 13.72 1.79 -6.25
N GLN A 52 14.36 1.27 -5.21
CA GLN A 52 15.82 1.24 -5.08
C GLN A 52 16.47 0.38 -6.18
N ASP A 53 15.88 -0.75 -6.54
CA ASP A 53 16.37 -1.58 -7.65
C ASP A 53 16.32 -0.82 -8.99
N ILE A 54 15.25 -0.05 -9.26
CA ILE A 54 15.17 0.79 -10.45
C ILE A 54 16.24 1.88 -10.44
N ARG A 55 16.52 2.49 -9.29
CA ARG A 55 17.58 3.50 -9.16
C ARG A 55 18.96 2.93 -9.49
N GLU A 56 19.21 1.70 -9.07
CA GLU A 56 20.47 0.99 -9.27
C GLU A 56 20.60 0.44 -10.69
N LYS A 57 19.59 -0.28 -11.18
CA LYS A 57 19.65 -1.06 -12.43
C LYS A 57 19.01 -0.38 -13.64
N ARG A 58 18.25 0.69 -13.43
CA ARG A 58 17.58 1.46 -14.47
C ARG A 58 16.72 0.58 -15.38
N GLU A 59 16.93 0.63 -16.70
CA GLU A 59 16.21 -0.15 -17.71
C GLU A 59 16.31 -1.67 -17.50
N ALA A 60 17.36 -2.13 -16.82
CA ALA A 60 17.55 -3.55 -16.51
C ALA A 60 16.77 -4.03 -15.28
N SER A 61 16.15 -3.13 -14.53
CA SER A 61 15.34 -3.49 -13.37
C SER A 61 14.09 -4.27 -13.78
N PRO A 62 13.77 -5.41 -13.14
CA PRO A 62 12.50 -6.10 -13.35
C PRO A 62 11.30 -5.33 -12.77
N TYR A 63 11.54 -4.30 -11.96
CA TYR A 63 10.50 -3.53 -11.27
C TYR A 63 10.14 -2.21 -11.97
N LYS A 64 10.71 -1.91 -13.15
CA LYS A 64 10.44 -0.65 -13.86
C LYS A 64 8.96 -0.41 -14.15
N ASP A 65 8.18 -1.48 -14.36
CA ASP A 65 6.75 -1.41 -14.62
C ASP A 65 5.88 -1.44 -13.35
N TRP A 66 6.52 -1.46 -12.16
CA TRP A 66 5.83 -1.38 -10.88
C TRP A 66 5.39 0.03 -10.52
N TYR A 67 6.00 1.03 -11.14
CA TYR A 67 5.67 2.44 -10.93
C TYR A 67 5.13 3.08 -12.20
N ARG A 68 4.24 4.04 -12.03
CA ARG A 68 3.64 4.78 -13.14
C ARG A 68 4.61 5.81 -13.68
N GLY A 69 4.60 5.99 -15.01
CA GLY A 69 5.34 7.06 -15.70
C GLY A 69 6.86 6.94 -15.63
N VAL A 70 7.42 5.76 -15.36
CA VAL A 70 8.89 5.58 -15.36
C VAL A 70 9.45 5.90 -16.73
N ASN A 71 10.39 6.85 -16.75
CA ASN A 71 11.03 7.32 -17.98
C ASN A 71 12.51 7.61 -17.72
N PHE A 72 13.37 6.92 -18.46
CA PHE A 72 14.83 7.04 -18.32
C PHE A 72 15.43 8.17 -19.16
N GLY A 73 14.63 8.95 -19.89
CA GLY A 73 15.06 10.09 -20.70
C GLY A 73 15.37 11.36 -19.89
N TRP A 74 14.87 11.43 -18.65
CA TRP A 74 15.12 12.54 -17.70
C TRP A 74 15.12 12.05 -16.26
N GLY A 75 15.64 12.87 -15.34
CA GLY A 75 15.66 12.58 -13.90
C GLY A 75 14.48 13.19 -13.15
N SER A 76 14.28 12.78 -11.90
CA SER A 76 13.31 13.39 -11.00
C SER A 76 13.85 14.70 -10.38
N PRO A 77 12.98 15.59 -9.87
CA PRO A 77 13.40 16.77 -9.10
C PRO A 77 14.22 16.43 -7.85
N LEU A 78 14.13 15.20 -7.35
CA LEU A 78 14.90 14.71 -6.19
C LEU A 78 16.23 14.04 -6.59
N GLY A 79 16.65 14.17 -7.87
CA GLY A 79 17.91 13.63 -8.35
C GLY A 79 17.92 12.13 -8.65
N ASP A 80 16.75 11.50 -8.79
CA ASP A 80 16.71 10.12 -9.29
C ASP A 80 17.10 10.09 -10.78
N PRO A 81 17.73 9.00 -11.26
CA PRO A 81 18.22 8.91 -12.64
C PRO A 81 17.12 8.61 -13.66
N PHE A 82 15.84 8.77 -13.30
CA PHE A 82 14.64 8.58 -14.14
C PHE A 82 13.49 9.45 -13.62
N GLY A 83 12.54 9.77 -14.50
CA GLY A 83 11.27 10.39 -14.15
C GLY A 83 10.23 9.34 -13.75
N TYR A 84 9.22 9.74 -13.00
CA TYR A 84 8.09 8.90 -12.58
C TYR A 84 6.90 9.76 -12.14
N GLU A 85 5.71 9.18 -12.08
CA GLU A 85 4.56 9.83 -11.45
C GLU A 85 4.69 9.79 -9.92
N ALA A 86 4.33 10.92 -9.29
CA ALA A 86 4.34 11.07 -7.84
C ALA A 86 2.97 11.54 -7.35
N TRP A 87 2.57 11.15 -6.15
CA TRP A 87 1.31 11.57 -5.56
C TRP A 87 1.26 13.09 -5.38
N GLN A 88 0.34 13.75 -6.11
CA GLN A 88 0.15 15.22 -6.10
C GLN A 88 1.44 16.03 -6.30
N GLY A 89 2.43 15.50 -7.02
CA GLY A 89 3.71 16.17 -7.23
C GLY A 89 4.73 16.01 -6.09
N HIS A 90 4.40 15.22 -5.08
CA HIS A 90 5.32 14.85 -3.99
C HIS A 90 6.23 13.72 -4.44
N PHE A 91 7.40 14.05 -4.99
CA PHE A 91 8.33 13.07 -5.57
C PHE A 91 8.97 12.11 -4.56
N GLU A 92 8.84 12.36 -3.27
CA GLU A 92 9.11 11.40 -2.20
C GLU A 92 8.14 10.22 -2.17
N LEU A 93 6.98 10.33 -2.87
CA LEU A 93 5.89 9.35 -2.89
C LEU A 93 5.62 8.85 -4.33
N PRO A 94 6.50 8.01 -4.90
CA PRO A 94 6.32 7.45 -6.24
C PRO A 94 5.08 6.57 -6.34
N CYS A 95 4.25 6.81 -7.35
CA CYS A 95 2.99 6.11 -7.55
C CYS A 95 3.17 4.69 -8.08
N LEU A 96 2.57 3.72 -7.39
CA LEU A 96 2.52 2.33 -7.84
C LEU A 96 1.60 2.15 -9.07
N ASN A 97 1.96 1.22 -9.93
CA ASN A 97 1.14 0.79 -11.04
C ASN A 97 0.22 -0.36 -10.60
N LEU A 98 -0.98 -0.02 -10.11
CA LEU A 98 -1.96 -1.01 -9.66
C LEU A 98 -2.60 -1.84 -10.79
N TRP A 99 -2.29 -1.58 -12.05
CA TRP A 99 -2.68 -2.43 -13.18
C TRP A 99 -1.67 -3.57 -13.41
N ASN A 100 -0.46 -3.46 -12.86
CA ASN A 100 0.54 -4.51 -12.91
C ASN A 100 0.14 -5.66 -11.96
N PRO A 101 -0.04 -6.90 -12.46
CA PRO A 101 -0.46 -8.03 -11.63
C PRO A 101 0.57 -8.41 -10.54
N ASP A 102 1.86 -8.20 -10.79
CA ASP A 102 2.91 -8.50 -9.81
C ASP A 102 2.86 -7.50 -8.64
N VAL A 103 2.52 -6.23 -8.89
CA VAL A 103 2.28 -5.23 -7.85
C VAL A 103 1.09 -5.64 -7.00
N ARG A 104 -0.04 -6.00 -7.63
CA ARG A 104 -1.24 -6.47 -6.91
C ARG A 104 -0.92 -7.68 -6.05
N GLN A 105 -0.26 -8.68 -6.63
CA GLN A 105 0.10 -9.90 -5.91
C GLN A 105 0.98 -9.59 -4.69
N TYR A 106 2.00 -8.74 -4.85
CA TYR A 106 2.87 -8.34 -3.74
C TYR A 106 2.08 -7.66 -2.60
N LEU A 107 1.14 -6.76 -2.96
CA LEU A 107 0.30 -6.08 -1.98
C LEU A 107 -0.65 -7.06 -1.26
N PHE A 108 -1.29 -7.98 -2.00
CA PHE A 108 -2.17 -9.01 -1.41
C PHE A 108 -1.40 -9.99 -0.51
N ASP A 109 -0.19 -10.37 -0.89
CA ASP A 109 0.69 -11.19 -0.04
C ASP A 109 1.12 -10.44 1.23
N SER A 110 1.29 -9.13 1.15
CA SER A 110 1.59 -8.30 2.31
C SER A 110 0.39 -8.18 3.25
N ILE A 111 -0.83 -8.04 2.70
CA ILE A 111 -2.07 -8.07 3.49
C ILE A 111 -2.28 -9.44 4.13
N ARG A 112 -2.03 -10.52 3.40
CA ARG A 112 -2.04 -11.88 3.96
C ARG A 112 -1.07 -11.98 5.13
N PHE A 113 0.15 -11.47 4.98
CA PHE A 113 1.12 -11.42 6.06
C PHE A 113 0.59 -10.67 7.30
N TRP A 114 -0.12 -9.54 7.12
CA TRP A 114 -0.71 -8.80 8.25
C TRP A 114 -1.81 -9.58 8.96
N VAL A 115 -2.67 -10.27 8.19
CA VAL A 115 -3.73 -11.11 8.77
C VAL A 115 -3.12 -12.30 9.52
N ASP A 116 -2.16 -13.00 8.91
CA ASP A 116 -1.60 -14.23 9.47
C ASP A 116 -0.68 -13.97 10.68
N ASN A 117 0.03 -12.84 10.72
CA ASN A 117 1.01 -12.54 11.76
C ASN A 117 0.50 -11.55 12.82
N PHE A 118 -0.43 -10.67 12.47
CA PHE A 118 -0.92 -9.63 13.39
C PHE A 118 -2.41 -9.79 13.71
N ASP A 119 -3.15 -10.61 12.97
CA ASP A 119 -4.60 -10.80 13.10
C ASP A 119 -5.42 -9.49 13.00
N ILE A 120 -5.02 -8.57 12.12
CA ILE A 120 -5.75 -7.32 11.90
C ILE A 120 -7.18 -7.58 11.43
N ASP A 121 -8.11 -6.67 11.74
CA ASP A 121 -9.54 -6.81 11.46
C ASP A 121 -10.02 -6.02 10.26
N GLY A 122 -9.17 -5.16 9.72
CA GLY A 122 -9.54 -4.32 8.59
C GLY A 122 -8.42 -3.39 8.12
N ILE A 123 -8.73 -2.70 7.01
CA ILE A 123 -7.82 -1.72 6.39
C ILE A 123 -8.61 -0.45 6.09
N ARG A 124 -8.02 0.70 6.48
CA ARG A 124 -8.40 2.00 5.93
C ARG A 124 -7.54 2.24 4.70
N LEU A 125 -8.17 2.42 3.54
CA LEU A 125 -7.49 2.71 2.27
C LEU A 125 -7.15 4.20 2.21
N ASP A 126 -5.88 4.51 2.33
CA ASP A 126 -5.35 5.86 2.14
C ASP A 126 -5.62 6.35 0.71
N CYS A 127 -6.05 7.61 0.56
CA CYS A 127 -6.42 8.25 -0.70
C CYS A 127 -7.22 7.33 -1.67
N ALA A 128 -8.25 6.66 -1.16
CA ALA A 128 -9.03 5.69 -1.93
C ALA A 128 -9.65 6.27 -3.21
N ASN A 129 -9.87 7.59 -3.25
CA ASN A 129 -10.40 8.30 -4.41
C ASN A 129 -9.51 8.23 -5.67
N VAL A 130 -8.25 7.88 -5.54
CA VAL A 130 -7.30 7.71 -6.66
C VAL A 130 -6.91 6.26 -6.94
N LEU A 131 -7.39 5.30 -6.13
CA LEU A 131 -7.13 3.89 -6.34
C LEU A 131 -7.96 3.33 -7.50
N ASP A 132 -7.40 2.36 -8.19
CA ASP A 132 -8.10 1.62 -9.25
C ASP A 132 -9.26 0.80 -8.68
N PHE A 133 -10.45 0.89 -9.29
CA PHE A 133 -11.64 0.16 -8.84
C PHE A 133 -11.48 -1.36 -8.96
N GLY A 134 -10.81 -1.82 -10.02
CA GLY A 134 -10.55 -3.25 -10.21
C GLY A 134 -9.64 -3.80 -9.11
N PHE A 135 -8.64 -3.02 -8.69
CA PHE A 135 -7.81 -3.35 -7.54
C PHE A 135 -8.65 -3.43 -6.25
N MET A 136 -9.52 -2.44 -5.98
CA MET A 136 -10.35 -2.42 -4.77
C MET A 136 -11.35 -3.58 -4.72
N LYS A 137 -11.93 -3.95 -5.88
CA LYS A 137 -12.83 -5.12 -5.98
C LYS A 137 -12.06 -6.41 -5.67
N GLU A 138 -10.91 -6.62 -6.28
CA GLU A 138 -10.07 -7.78 -6.01
C GLU A 138 -9.59 -7.82 -4.54
N LEU A 139 -9.25 -6.65 -3.97
CA LEU A 139 -8.92 -6.52 -2.55
C LEU A 139 -10.07 -7.00 -1.67
N ARG A 140 -11.31 -6.61 -1.97
CA ARG A 140 -12.50 -7.05 -1.22
C ARG A 140 -12.67 -8.57 -1.28
N GLU A 141 -12.57 -9.15 -2.46
CA GLU A 141 -12.65 -10.60 -2.65
C GLU A 141 -11.59 -11.35 -1.84
N LYS A 142 -10.33 -10.90 -1.97
CA LYS A 142 -9.18 -11.51 -1.27
C LYS A 142 -9.31 -11.40 0.26
N THR A 143 -9.64 -10.23 0.78
CA THR A 143 -9.73 -10.01 2.23
C THR A 143 -10.91 -10.74 2.85
N SER A 144 -12.05 -10.83 2.17
CA SER A 144 -13.22 -11.62 2.62
C SER A 144 -12.91 -13.12 2.68
N ALA A 145 -12.05 -13.62 1.78
CA ALA A 145 -11.60 -15.01 1.80
C ALA A 145 -10.56 -15.26 2.92
N MET A 146 -9.83 -14.25 3.37
CA MET A 146 -8.88 -14.36 4.49
C MET A 146 -9.60 -14.34 5.84
N LYS A 147 -10.55 -13.40 6.01
CA LYS A 147 -11.30 -13.19 7.26
C LYS A 147 -12.71 -12.70 6.89
N PRO A 148 -13.80 -13.47 7.18
CA PRO A 148 -15.16 -13.16 6.68
C PRO A 148 -15.67 -11.77 7.09
N ASP A 149 -15.31 -11.31 8.30
CA ASP A 149 -15.72 -10.01 8.86
C ASP A 149 -14.68 -8.90 8.61
N PHE A 150 -13.78 -9.10 7.66
CA PHE A 150 -12.73 -8.12 7.37
C PHE A 150 -13.33 -6.79 6.88
N TRP A 151 -12.97 -5.71 7.56
CA TRP A 151 -13.51 -4.39 7.29
C TRP A 151 -12.62 -3.58 6.36
N LEU A 152 -13.23 -3.01 5.30
CA LEU A 152 -12.57 -2.07 4.39
C LEU A 152 -13.27 -0.72 4.48
N MET A 153 -12.46 0.34 4.68
CA MET A 153 -12.89 1.72 4.72
C MET A 153 -12.00 2.55 3.79
N GLY A 154 -12.60 3.28 2.84
CA GLY A 154 -11.86 4.16 1.95
C GLY A 154 -11.85 5.60 2.42
N GLU A 155 -10.70 6.28 2.35
CA GLU A 155 -10.61 7.72 2.48
C GLU A 155 -11.00 8.38 1.16
N VAL A 156 -12.18 9.01 1.12
CA VAL A 156 -12.68 9.77 -0.02
C VAL A 156 -13.06 11.16 0.46
N ILE A 157 -12.21 12.15 0.19
CA ILE A 157 -12.40 13.52 0.69
C ILE A 157 -13.23 14.37 -0.28
N HIS A 158 -13.13 14.08 -1.59
CA HIS A 158 -13.78 14.84 -2.64
C HIS A 158 -14.40 13.91 -3.69
N GLY A 159 -15.53 14.34 -4.26
CA GLY A 159 -16.17 13.68 -5.38
C GLY A 159 -17.57 13.17 -5.09
N GLU A 160 -18.07 12.35 -5.97
CA GLU A 160 -19.39 11.74 -5.89
C GLU A 160 -19.32 10.48 -5.05
N TYR A 161 -19.63 10.58 -3.76
CA TYR A 161 -19.49 9.50 -2.78
C TYR A 161 -20.28 8.23 -3.12
N SER A 162 -21.38 8.36 -3.86
CA SER A 162 -22.18 7.20 -4.30
C SER A 162 -21.40 6.17 -5.11
N ARG A 163 -20.29 6.59 -5.75
CA ARG A 163 -19.41 5.67 -6.49
C ARG A 163 -18.59 4.74 -5.60
N TRP A 164 -18.49 5.06 -4.30
CA TRP A 164 -17.65 4.38 -3.33
C TRP A 164 -18.46 3.52 -2.35
N VAL A 165 -19.77 3.75 -2.30
CA VAL A 165 -20.69 3.00 -1.43
C VAL A 165 -21.49 2.05 -2.30
N ASN A 166 -21.00 0.85 -2.47
CA ASN A 166 -21.65 -0.21 -3.21
C ASN A 166 -21.36 -1.58 -2.55
N PRO A 167 -22.16 -2.61 -2.83
CA PRO A 167 -21.97 -3.95 -2.25
C PRO A 167 -20.82 -4.76 -2.85
N GLU A 168 -20.13 -4.24 -3.88
CA GLU A 168 -19.02 -4.94 -4.58
C GLU A 168 -17.63 -4.59 -4.07
#